data_e6b3e646c75f0de8b31a9d8aa0daa849
#
_entry.id   e6b3e646c75f0de8b31a9d8aa0daa849
#
_cell.length_a   1.000
_cell.length_b   1.000
_cell.length_c   1.000
_cell.angle_alpha   90.00
_cell.angle_beta   90.00
_cell.angle_gamma   90.00
#
_symmetry.space_group_name_H-M   'P 1'
#
loop_
_entity.id
_entity.type
_entity.pdbx_description
1 polymer ?
#
loop_
_entity_poly.entity_id
_entity_poly.type
_entity_poly.pdbx_seq_one_letter_code
_entity_poly.pdbx_strand_id
1 'polypeptide(L)'
;IFVLDMKNTHYVVGVDKFGTDRLIYWGKKCDVDDYEIFTFGDENSNHTFLDEIKQECTVFGKTMYRECVLKANFYDSCREINAGFIGANVQKDRLTLNFKDEYYGFVYSINYRIFPDCDIVEKSITVKNESKNDIEFERLFSAEFSLPSKQAYTFSNTNGAWGGEFIETNDT
;
A
#
# COMPACT_ATOMS: atom_id res chain seq x y z
N ILE A 1 1.11 9.70 11.13
CA ILE A 1 1.93 9.97 9.94
C ILE A 1 3.34 9.45 10.20
N PHE A 2 3.94 8.83 9.19
CA PHE A 2 5.29 8.28 9.22
C PHE A 2 6.06 8.81 8.02
N VAL A 3 7.19 9.45 8.28
CA VAL A 3 8.07 10.00 7.24
C VAL A 3 9.26 9.08 7.05
N LEU A 4 9.38 8.52 5.87
CA LEU A 4 10.54 7.76 5.44
C LEU A 4 11.51 8.74 4.76
N ASP A 5 12.51 9.18 5.53
CA ASP A 5 13.46 10.23 5.15
C ASP A 5 14.67 9.64 4.40
N MET A 6 14.83 10.04 3.16
CA MET A 6 15.94 9.65 2.30
C MET A 6 16.80 10.86 1.94
N LYS A 7 17.82 10.71 1.12
CA LYS A 7 18.78 11.78 0.81
C LYS A 7 18.12 13.04 0.21
N ASN A 8 17.32 12.87 -0.82
CA ASN A 8 16.70 13.98 -1.56
C ASN A 8 15.18 13.95 -1.52
N THR A 9 14.59 12.83 -1.08
CA THR A 9 13.15 12.59 -1.16
C THR A 9 12.57 12.17 0.18
N HIS A 10 11.27 12.42 0.34
CA HIS A 10 10.45 11.83 1.39
C HIS A 10 9.40 10.89 0.77
N TYR A 11 9.19 9.76 1.42
CA TYR A 11 8.03 8.91 1.21
C TYR A 11 7.22 8.91 2.50
N VAL A 12 6.03 9.47 2.45
CA VAL A 12 5.22 9.73 3.65
C VAL A 12 3.94 8.92 3.59
N VAL A 13 3.74 8.12 4.61
CA VAL A 13 2.53 7.30 4.77
C VAL A 13 1.83 7.65 6.07
N GLY A 14 0.54 7.41 6.10
CA GLY A 14 -0.27 7.63 7.29
C GLY A 14 -1.36 6.60 7.43
N VAL A 15 -1.98 6.61 8.60
CA VAL A 15 -3.20 5.87 8.87
C VAL A 15 -4.24 6.89 9.30
N ASP A 16 -5.39 6.88 8.64
CA ASP A 16 -6.46 7.80 8.94
C ASP A 16 -7.25 7.39 10.20
N LYS A 17 -8.21 8.21 10.59
CA LYS A 17 -9.06 7.96 11.76
C LYS A 17 -9.94 6.70 11.63
N PHE A 18 -10.12 6.20 10.42
CA PHE A 18 -10.85 4.96 10.14
C PHE A 18 -9.95 3.72 10.10
N GLY A 19 -8.65 3.91 10.35
CA GLY A 19 -7.66 2.83 10.30
C GLY A 19 -7.25 2.44 8.89
N THR A 20 -7.43 3.32 7.90
CA THR A 20 -7.04 3.08 6.52
C THR A 20 -5.65 3.64 6.25
N ASP A 21 -4.80 2.84 5.66
CA ASP A 21 -3.46 3.22 5.22
C ASP A 21 -3.52 4.14 3.99
N ARG A 22 -2.65 5.14 3.95
CA ARG A 22 -2.62 6.12 2.86
C ARG A 22 -1.21 6.54 2.51
N LEU A 23 -0.94 6.68 1.21
CA LEU A 23 0.19 7.46 0.71
C LEU A 23 -0.18 8.95 0.82
N ILE A 24 0.57 9.67 1.63
CA ILE A 24 0.38 11.12 1.83
C ILE A 24 1.23 11.91 0.84
N TYR A 25 2.49 11.54 0.72
CA TYR A 25 3.43 12.26 -0.14
C TYR A 25 4.54 11.34 -0.64
N TRP A 26 4.94 11.54 -1.89
CA TRP A 26 6.15 10.96 -2.45
C TRP A 26 6.80 11.97 -3.39
N GLY A 27 7.96 12.47 -3.00
CA GLY A 27 8.64 13.49 -3.79
C GLY A 27 9.85 14.11 -3.11
N LYS A 28 10.28 15.27 -3.62
CA LYS A 28 11.39 16.03 -3.05
C LYS A 28 11.11 16.40 -1.60
N LYS A 29 12.14 16.45 -0.76
CA LYS A 29 12.01 16.85 0.64
C LYS A 29 11.31 18.19 0.80
N CYS A 30 10.38 18.26 1.73
CA CYS A 30 9.75 19.47 2.24
C CYS A 30 9.67 19.40 3.76
N ASP A 31 9.31 20.50 4.41
CA ASP A 31 9.19 20.55 5.86
C ASP A 31 8.14 19.55 6.35
N VAL A 32 8.42 18.86 7.44
CA VAL A 32 7.57 17.78 7.97
C VAL A 32 6.21 18.33 8.43
N ASP A 33 6.15 19.56 8.91
CA ASP A 33 4.91 20.20 9.35
C ASP A 33 3.91 20.42 8.20
N ASP A 34 4.42 20.50 6.97
CA ASP A 34 3.59 20.66 5.77
C ASP A 34 2.78 19.39 5.42
N TYR A 35 3.14 18.23 5.93
CA TYR A 35 2.45 16.97 5.60
C TYR A 35 1.08 16.84 6.24
N GLU A 36 0.83 17.52 7.34
CA GLU A 36 -0.49 17.55 7.97
C GLU A 36 -1.54 18.20 7.06
N ILE A 37 -1.13 19.12 6.18
CA ILE A 37 -1.99 19.78 5.20
C ILE A 37 -2.52 18.79 4.14
N PHE A 38 -1.77 17.74 3.86
CA PHE A 38 -2.15 16.73 2.86
C PHE A 38 -2.99 15.58 3.44
N THR A 39 -3.23 15.58 4.74
CA THR A 39 -3.68 14.36 5.40
C THR A 39 -5.13 14.02 5.15
N PHE A 40 -6.00 14.98 4.90
CA PHE A 40 -7.41 14.65 4.81
C PHE A 40 -8.14 15.68 3.96
N GLY A 41 -8.50 15.30 2.77
CA GLY A 41 -9.46 16.05 1.98
C GLY A 41 -10.73 16.26 2.79
N ASP A 42 -11.41 17.36 2.52
CA ASP A 42 -12.57 17.86 3.25
C ASP A 42 -13.57 16.72 3.52
N GLU A 43 -13.77 16.39 4.79
CA GLU A 43 -14.69 15.34 5.26
C GLU A 43 -16.17 15.62 4.91
N ASN A 44 -16.45 16.81 4.43
CA ASN A 44 -17.77 17.29 4.05
C ASN A 44 -18.13 17.06 2.57
N SER A 45 -17.25 16.40 1.80
CA SER A 45 -17.58 16.03 0.44
C SER A 45 -18.61 14.88 0.46
N ASN A 46 -19.85 15.16 0.13
CA ASN A 46 -20.89 14.17 -0.12
C ASN A 46 -20.58 13.26 -1.33
N HIS A 47 -19.47 13.50 -1.99
CA HIS A 47 -18.93 12.74 -3.10
C HIS A 47 -17.58 12.17 -2.71
N THR A 48 -17.59 11.18 -1.84
CA THR A 48 -16.39 10.45 -1.49
C THR A 48 -16.03 9.54 -2.65
N PHE A 49 -15.26 10.03 -3.58
CA PHE A 49 -14.58 9.19 -4.54
C PHE A 49 -13.46 8.45 -3.79
N LEU A 50 -13.85 7.36 -3.16
CA LEU A 50 -12.90 6.47 -2.45
C LEU A 50 -11.80 5.97 -3.39
N ASP A 51 -12.06 6.00 -4.69
CA ASP A 51 -11.09 5.70 -5.73
C ASP A 51 -9.95 6.72 -5.84
N GLU A 52 -10.09 7.91 -5.26
CA GLU A 52 -9.03 8.92 -5.21
C GLU A 52 -8.06 8.70 -4.04
N ILE A 53 -8.44 7.87 -3.07
CA ILE A 53 -7.60 7.57 -1.93
C ILE A 53 -6.45 6.66 -2.40
N LYS A 54 -5.24 7.17 -2.29
CA LYS A 54 -4.03 6.42 -2.56
C LYS A 54 -3.70 5.53 -1.37
N GLN A 55 -4.28 4.34 -1.35
CA GLN A 55 -3.94 3.34 -0.34
C GLN A 55 -2.57 2.72 -0.62
N GLU A 56 -1.94 2.27 0.44
CA GLU A 56 -0.66 1.57 0.38
C GLU A 56 -0.82 0.05 0.21
N CYS A 57 -1.97 -0.48 0.64
CA CYS A 57 -2.37 -1.87 0.42
C CYS A 57 -3.89 -1.93 0.27
N THR A 58 -4.34 -2.02 -0.97
CA THR A 58 -5.78 -2.18 -1.23
C THR A 58 -6.23 -3.61 -0.93
N VAL A 59 -7.29 -3.73 -0.14
CA VAL A 59 -7.89 -5.02 0.23
C VAL A 59 -9.30 -5.14 -0.35
N PHE A 60 -9.71 -6.36 -0.68
CA PHE A 60 -11.05 -6.61 -1.21
C PHE A 60 -12.12 -6.42 -0.12
N GLY A 61 -13.19 -5.70 -0.45
CA GLY A 61 -14.42 -5.63 0.34
C GLY A 61 -14.70 -4.31 1.02
N LYS A 62 -13.70 -3.49 1.38
CA LYS A 62 -13.99 -2.23 2.09
C LYS A 62 -14.76 -1.25 1.21
N THR A 63 -14.13 -0.54 0.34
CA THR A 63 -14.76 0.56 -0.41
C THR A 63 -14.14 0.74 -1.78
N MET A 64 -13.23 -0.16 -2.12
CA MET A 64 -12.48 -0.06 -3.36
C MET A 64 -13.10 -0.92 -4.44
N TYR A 65 -13.46 -0.30 -5.55
CA TYR A 65 -13.96 -0.96 -6.75
C TYR A 65 -12.84 -1.26 -7.76
N ARG A 66 -11.59 -0.92 -7.41
CA ARG A 66 -10.40 -1.20 -8.21
C ARG A 66 -9.87 -2.61 -7.95
N GLU A 67 -8.97 -3.02 -8.82
CA GLU A 67 -8.15 -4.21 -8.55
C GLU A 67 -7.34 -4.00 -7.27
N CYS A 68 -7.48 -4.93 -6.33
CA CYS A 68 -6.83 -4.87 -5.04
C CYS A 68 -5.60 -5.78 -4.98
N VAL A 69 -4.69 -5.42 -4.11
CA VAL A 69 -3.44 -6.17 -3.84
C VAL A 69 -3.73 -7.47 -3.13
N LEU A 70 -4.74 -7.48 -2.26
CA LEU A 70 -5.04 -8.59 -1.38
C LEU A 70 -6.50 -9.02 -1.51
N LYS A 71 -6.70 -10.27 -1.94
CA LYS A 71 -8.00 -10.97 -1.99
C LYS A 71 -7.88 -12.29 -1.25
N ALA A 72 -8.74 -12.51 -0.29
CA ALA A 72 -8.81 -13.76 0.45
C ALA A 72 -10.23 -14.33 0.40
N ASN A 73 -10.32 -15.64 0.53
CA ASN A 73 -11.57 -16.37 0.70
C ASN A 73 -11.51 -17.09 2.03
N PHE A 74 -12.44 -16.75 2.93
CA PHE A 74 -12.50 -17.31 4.27
C PHE A 74 -13.36 -18.58 4.30
N TYR A 75 -13.29 -19.32 5.38
CA TYR A 75 -13.92 -20.65 5.57
C TYR A 75 -15.43 -20.67 5.33
N ASP A 76 -16.11 -19.53 5.45
CA ASP A 76 -17.54 -19.35 5.23
C ASP A 76 -17.88 -18.77 3.86
N SER A 77 -16.90 -18.74 2.97
CA SER A 77 -16.98 -18.13 1.63
C SER A 77 -17.13 -16.61 1.61
N CYS A 78 -16.95 -15.95 2.76
CA CYS A 78 -16.80 -14.50 2.79
C CYS A 78 -15.45 -14.10 2.19
N ARG A 79 -15.43 -13.00 1.46
CA ARG A 79 -14.23 -12.48 0.78
C ARG A 79 -13.86 -11.10 1.27
N GLU A 80 -14.71 -10.48 2.07
CA GLU A 80 -14.46 -9.15 2.61
C GLU A 80 -13.38 -9.20 3.69
N ILE A 81 -12.36 -8.38 3.53
CA ILE A 81 -11.30 -8.17 4.52
C ILE A 81 -11.59 -6.86 5.24
N ASN A 82 -12.06 -6.95 6.48
CA ASN A 82 -12.35 -5.78 7.30
C ASN A 82 -11.29 -5.61 8.41
N ALA A 83 -10.05 -5.36 7.97
CA ALA A 83 -8.94 -5.19 8.89
C ALA A 83 -8.81 -3.74 9.36
N GLY A 84 -8.67 -3.57 10.66
CA GLY A 84 -8.34 -2.32 11.33
C GLY A 84 -6.84 -2.21 11.62
N PHE A 85 -6.33 -0.99 11.70
CA PHE A 85 -4.94 -0.73 12.12
C PHE A 85 -4.74 -1.10 13.59
N ILE A 86 -3.73 -1.92 13.88
CA ILE A 86 -3.42 -2.38 15.23
C ILE A 86 -2.08 -1.85 15.77
N GLY A 87 -1.29 -1.16 14.96
CA GLY A 87 -0.06 -0.52 15.40
C GLY A 87 1.04 -0.49 14.35
N ALA A 88 2.09 0.27 14.67
CA ALA A 88 3.26 0.41 13.82
C ALA A 88 4.54 0.07 14.58
N ASN A 89 5.51 -0.48 13.87
CA ASN A 89 6.88 -0.64 14.34
C ASN A 89 7.79 0.25 13.51
N VAL A 90 8.38 1.24 14.17
CA VAL A 90 9.25 2.24 13.54
C VAL A 90 10.69 1.99 13.94
N GLN A 91 11.56 1.84 12.96
CA GLN A 91 13.02 1.73 13.11
C GLN A 91 13.68 2.78 12.23
N LYS A 92 15.00 2.91 12.34
CA LYS A 92 15.75 3.95 11.62
C LYS A 92 15.53 3.89 10.09
N ASP A 93 15.54 2.68 9.53
CA ASP A 93 15.47 2.43 8.07
C ASP A 93 14.27 1.55 7.69
N ARG A 94 13.38 1.28 8.64
CA ARG A 94 12.23 0.39 8.44
C ARG A 94 10.99 0.91 9.13
N LEU A 95 9.86 0.65 8.50
CA LEU A 95 8.53 0.87 9.06
C LEU A 95 7.67 -0.35 8.75
N THR A 96 6.94 -0.83 9.74
CA THR A 96 5.90 -1.86 9.54
C THR A 96 4.58 -1.33 10.08
N LEU A 97 3.57 -1.32 9.24
CA LEU A 97 2.18 -1.01 9.63
C LEU A 97 1.41 -2.33 9.72
N ASN A 98 0.76 -2.57 10.84
CA ASN A 98 0.04 -3.83 11.09
C ASN A 98 -1.46 -3.60 11.11
N PHE A 99 -2.19 -4.50 10.44
CA PHE A 99 -3.64 -4.49 10.33
C PHE A 99 -4.19 -5.87 10.66
N LYS A 100 -5.34 -5.92 11.33
CA LYS A 100 -5.96 -7.17 11.73
C LYS A 100 -7.47 -7.16 11.48
N ASP A 101 -7.94 -8.20 10.87
CA ASP A 101 -9.35 -8.56 10.84
C ASP A 101 -9.63 -9.45 12.07
N GLU A 102 -10.30 -8.86 13.07
CA GLU A 102 -10.54 -9.54 14.33
C GLU A 102 -11.51 -10.71 14.20
N TYR A 103 -12.43 -10.66 13.23
CA TYR A 103 -13.43 -11.70 13.05
C TYR A 103 -12.80 -12.99 12.50
N TYR A 104 -11.96 -12.85 11.47
CA TYR A 104 -11.32 -13.99 10.83
C TYR A 104 -9.94 -14.33 11.41
N GLY A 105 -9.41 -13.51 12.32
CA GLY A 105 -8.07 -13.70 12.83
C GLY A 105 -7.00 -13.57 11.73
N PHE A 106 -7.29 -12.76 10.72
CA PHE A 106 -6.39 -12.49 9.61
C PHE A 106 -5.57 -11.23 9.87
N VAL A 107 -4.27 -11.33 9.75
CA VAL A 107 -3.35 -10.19 9.93
C VAL A 107 -2.58 -9.96 8.65
N TYR A 108 -2.45 -8.69 8.23
CA TYR A 108 -1.48 -8.32 7.23
C TYR A 108 -0.63 -7.15 7.70
N SER A 109 0.58 -7.08 7.18
CA SER A 109 1.54 -6.03 7.50
C SER A 109 2.12 -5.45 6.22
N ILE A 110 2.19 -4.13 6.16
CA ILE A 110 2.89 -3.41 5.10
C ILE A 110 4.27 -3.08 5.64
N ASN A 111 5.29 -3.62 5.00
CA ASN A 111 6.68 -3.44 5.42
C ASN A 111 7.37 -2.50 4.44
N TYR A 112 8.04 -1.51 4.97
CA TYR A 112 8.88 -0.58 4.23
C TYR A 112 10.32 -0.70 4.72
N ARG A 113 11.23 -0.67 3.79
CA ARG A 113 12.66 -0.50 4.05
C ARG A 113 13.18 0.59 3.14
N ILE A 114 13.92 1.52 3.71
CA ILE A 114 14.55 2.58 2.92
C ILE A 114 16.05 2.34 2.77
N PHE A 115 16.56 2.80 1.64
CA PHE A 115 17.98 2.91 1.36
C PHE A 115 18.26 4.42 1.19
N PRO A 116 18.54 5.11 2.30
CA PRO A 116 18.52 6.58 2.31
C PRO A 116 19.45 7.21 1.27
N ASP A 117 20.65 6.68 1.10
CA ASP A 117 21.66 7.23 0.21
C ASP A 117 21.31 7.12 -1.29
N CYS A 118 20.38 6.24 -1.62
CA CYS A 118 19.96 5.94 -2.99
C CYS A 118 18.55 6.46 -3.32
N ASP A 119 17.84 7.06 -2.36
CA ASP A 119 16.43 7.45 -2.51
C ASP A 119 15.52 6.28 -2.95
N ILE A 120 15.77 5.08 -2.42
CA ILE A 120 15.03 3.86 -2.75
C ILE A 120 14.15 3.44 -1.57
N VAL A 121 12.90 3.12 -1.89
CA VAL A 121 11.94 2.48 -0.98
C VAL A 121 11.66 1.07 -1.47
N GLU A 122 11.95 0.09 -0.64
CA GLU A 122 11.49 -1.29 -0.79
C GLU A 122 10.19 -1.46 0.00
N LYS A 123 9.19 -2.08 -0.60
CA LYS A 123 7.89 -2.34 0.01
C LYS A 123 7.50 -3.80 -0.17
N SER A 124 6.97 -4.40 0.87
CA SER A 124 6.47 -5.77 0.83
C SER A 124 5.26 -5.95 1.75
N ILE A 125 4.47 -7.00 1.48
CA ILE A 125 3.31 -7.35 2.29
C ILE A 125 3.56 -8.72 2.92
N THR A 126 3.31 -8.79 4.22
CA THR A 126 3.31 -10.05 4.97
C THR A 126 1.89 -10.35 5.42
N VAL A 127 1.47 -11.59 5.31
CA VAL A 127 0.18 -12.07 5.79
C VAL A 127 0.36 -13.16 6.84
N LYS A 128 -0.52 -13.19 7.82
CA LYS A 128 -0.51 -14.18 8.88
C LYS A 128 -1.93 -14.64 9.20
N ASN A 129 -2.14 -15.93 9.21
CA ASN A 129 -3.38 -16.54 9.70
C ASN A 129 -3.23 -16.86 11.20
N GLU A 130 -3.98 -16.17 12.05
CA GLU A 130 -4.03 -16.41 13.50
C GLU A 130 -5.25 -17.23 13.89
N SER A 131 -6.09 -17.61 12.92
CA SER A 131 -7.25 -18.47 13.15
C SER A 131 -6.88 -19.97 13.13
N LYS A 132 -7.88 -20.80 13.40
CA LYS A 132 -7.76 -22.27 13.25
C LYS A 132 -8.24 -22.77 11.89
N ASN A 133 -8.85 -21.90 11.09
CA ASN A 133 -9.43 -22.22 9.79
C ASN A 133 -8.45 -21.85 8.69
N ASP A 134 -8.53 -22.53 7.57
CA ASP A 134 -7.75 -22.18 6.38
C ASP A 134 -8.25 -20.88 5.77
N ILE A 135 -7.31 -20.13 5.19
CA ILE A 135 -7.59 -18.93 4.40
C ILE A 135 -6.98 -19.13 3.02
N GLU A 136 -7.80 -19.07 1.98
CA GLU A 136 -7.37 -19.18 0.61
C GLU A 136 -7.08 -17.79 0.05
N PHE A 137 -5.92 -17.60 -0.58
CA PHE A 137 -5.58 -16.35 -1.25
C PHE A 137 -5.89 -16.46 -2.74
N GLU A 138 -6.84 -15.64 -3.20
CA GLU A 138 -7.10 -15.47 -4.62
C GLU A 138 -6.09 -14.52 -5.25
N ARG A 139 -5.57 -13.58 -4.44
CA ARG A 139 -4.54 -12.62 -4.84
C ARG A 139 -3.71 -12.19 -3.64
N LEU A 140 -2.42 -12.14 -3.85
CA LEU A 140 -1.45 -11.55 -2.92
C LEU A 140 -0.30 -10.97 -3.74
N PHE A 141 -0.39 -9.69 -4.06
CA PHE A 141 0.72 -8.97 -4.70
C PHE A 141 1.74 -8.53 -3.64
N SER A 142 2.99 -8.40 -4.06
CA SER A 142 4.07 -8.01 -3.14
C SER A 142 3.97 -6.56 -2.69
N ALA A 143 3.45 -5.67 -3.52
CA ALA A 143 3.29 -4.26 -3.23
C ALA A 143 2.37 -3.57 -4.24
N GLU A 144 1.88 -2.39 -3.85
CA GLU A 144 1.21 -1.41 -4.71
C GLU A 144 1.91 -0.08 -4.56
N PHE A 145 2.09 0.65 -5.65
CA PHE A 145 2.67 1.99 -5.64
C PHE A 145 1.76 2.95 -6.41
N SER A 146 1.40 4.05 -5.77
CA SER A 146 0.71 5.17 -6.42
C SER A 146 1.73 6.17 -6.94
N LEU A 147 1.79 6.34 -8.25
CA LEU A 147 2.69 7.30 -8.87
C LEU A 147 2.10 8.72 -8.86
N PRO A 148 2.93 9.77 -8.77
CA PRO A 148 2.48 11.15 -8.89
C PRO A 148 1.82 11.43 -10.24
N SER A 149 0.64 12.04 -10.26
CA SER A 149 -0.25 12.13 -11.45
C SER A 149 0.11 13.23 -12.48
N LYS A 150 1.34 13.74 -12.50
CA LYS A 150 1.65 14.98 -13.26
C LYS A 150 2.36 14.81 -14.60
N GLN A 151 2.72 13.60 -14.99
CA GLN A 151 3.49 13.36 -16.21
C GLN A 151 3.06 12.06 -16.90
N ALA A 152 3.35 11.95 -18.18
CA ALA A 152 3.28 10.68 -18.86
C ALA A 152 4.35 9.72 -18.31
N TYR A 153 3.98 8.49 -18.08
CA TYR A 153 4.90 7.43 -17.66
C TYR A 153 5.09 6.45 -18.80
N THR A 154 6.32 5.99 -18.97
CA THR A 154 6.60 4.86 -19.84
C THR A 154 6.72 3.61 -18.98
N PHE A 155 5.90 2.63 -19.26
CA PHE A 155 5.99 1.31 -18.65
C PHE A 155 6.85 0.41 -19.53
N SER A 156 8.02 0.03 -19.03
CA SER A 156 8.91 -0.89 -19.72
C SER A 156 8.87 -2.24 -19.03
N ASN A 157 8.64 -3.30 -19.79
CA ASN A 157 8.76 -4.67 -19.30
C ASN A 157 9.60 -5.51 -20.25
N THR A 158 10.11 -6.62 -19.74
CA THR A 158 10.80 -7.62 -20.53
C THR A 158 9.94 -8.86 -20.59
N ASN A 159 9.58 -9.25 -21.79
CA ASN A 159 8.89 -10.50 -22.05
C ASN A 159 9.91 -11.58 -22.43
N GLY A 160 9.67 -12.80 -21.94
CA GLY A 160 10.49 -13.96 -22.30
C GLY A 160 9.64 -15.04 -22.99
N ALA A 161 10.08 -15.46 -24.16
CA ALA A 161 9.63 -16.71 -24.77
C ALA A 161 10.87 -17.57 -25.02
N TRP A 162 10.68 -18.87 -25.16
CA TRP A 162 11.78 -19.75 -25.48
C TRP A 162 12.45 -19.32 -26.79
N GLY A 163 13.74 -18.97 -26.72
CA GLY A 163 14.52 -18.42 -27.86
C GLY A 163 14.33 -16.91 -28.09
N GLY A 164 13.63 -16.19 -27.21
CA GLY A 164 13.41 -14.74 -27.26
C GLY A 164 13.32 -14.15 -25.86
N GLU A 165 14.34 -14.39 -25.04
CA GLU A 165 14.39 -13.90 -23.66
C GLU A 165 14.79 -12.41 -23.62
N PHE A 166 14.21 -11.67 -22.65
CA PHE A 166 14.49 -10.25 -22.42
C PHE A 166 14.12 -9.30 -23.57
N ILE A 167 13.04 -9.58 -24.30
CA ILE A 167 12.51 -8.62 -25.28
C ILE A 167 11.83 -7.49 -24.50
N GLU A 168 12.41 -6.28 -24.60
CA GLU A 168 11.85 -5.09 -23.98
C GLU A 168 10.63 -4.60 -24.77
N THR A 169 9.53 -4.38 -24.08
CA THR A 169 8.33 -3.71 -24.60
C THR A 169 8.07 -2.45 -23.79
N ASN A 170 7.75 -1.36 -24.48
CA ASN A 170 7.47 -0.06 -23.87
C ASN A 170 6.05 0.37 -24.23
N ASP A 171 5.24 0.63 -23.21
CA ASP A 171 3.90 1.20 -23.31
C ASP A 171 3.92 2.63 -22.72
N THR A 172 3.27 3.59 -23.40
CA THR A 172 3.18 5.00 -22.99
C THR A 172 1.74 5.44 -22.74
#